data_12d7f6e85ae6abb3c1d1057ae89651f5
#
_entry.id   12d7f6e85ae6abb3c1d1057ae89651f5
#
_cell.length_a   1.000
_cell.length_b   1.000
_cell.length_c   1.000
_cell.angle_alpha   90.00
_cell.angle_beta   90.00
_cell.angle_gamma   90.00
#
_symmetry.space_group_name_H-M   'P 1'
#
loop_
_entity.id
_entity.type
_entity.pdbx_description
1 polymer ?
#
loop_
_entity_poly.entity_id
_entity_poly.type
_entity_poly.pdbx_seq_one_letter_code
_entity_poly.pdbx_strand_id
1 'polypeptide(L)'
;WAFTFTFQPTMEVFMKKVLMLLAAVSLLSWSVSPCSAKESKDLAKTYSQWLPKYEYKLKDAIEVKGRQGIASDGEFYYVSNSKALYKYDKTGKLIASNENPFEGYAIPSNHIGDIDVFNGEIFVSAENFMDGVGKDIQIAIHDAKTLKFKRTFKFEPSSGQEEVSGICVDRDKRTVWMCSWVGENSGRYLYEYSLDTGKYLRKVHLFPVPQWVQGVFYYKGALYVTADDGEADFDEPDHIYRINVSDGTSAMVTLEKSLTEVKKQGEIEGLCVDPKTDEMLVLYNRGARIILGMGKGFYPGYDHEIHEVYRYRMTELKLK
;
A
#
# COMPACT_ATOMS: atom_id res chain seq x y z
N TRP A 1 64.07 -4.38 -9.84
CA TRP A 1 63.96 -2.98 -10.23
C TRP A 1 62.59 -2.49 -9.84
N ALA A 2 62.50 -1.74 -8.72
CA ALA A 2 61.29 -1.09 -8.26
C ALA A 2 61.31 0.37 -8.75
N PHE A 3 60.21 0.83 -9.38
CA PHE A 3 59.97 2.24 -9.61
C PHE A 3 58.79 2.67 -8.76
N THR A 4 59.06 3.41 -7.71
CA THR A 4 58.10 4.16 -6.91
C THR A 4 57.90 5.53 -7.53
N PHE A 5 56.69 5.82 -8.03
CA PHE A 5 56.29 7.20 -8.37
C PHE A 5 55.43 7.75 -7.25
N THR A 6 56.04 8.66 -6.45
CA THR A 6 55.32 9.52 -5.52
C THR A 6 54.93 10.81 -6.22
N PHE A 7 53.62 11.00 -6.48
CA PHE A 7 53.07 12.29 -6.85
C PHE A 7 52.37 12.89 -5.62
N GLN A 8 53.01 13.81 -4.93
CA GLN A 8 52.36 14.72 -3.97
C GLN A 8 52.07 16.05 -4.69
N PRO A 9 50.80 16.41 -4.96
CA PRO A 9 50.47 17.79 -5.30
C PRO A 9 50.55 18.61 -4.02
N THR A 10 51.40 19.65 -4.00
CA THR A 10 51.58 20.55 -2.88
C THR A 10 50.25 21.26 -2.55
N MET A 11 49.94 21.35 -1.26
CA MET A 11 48.72 21.97 -0.70
C MET A 11 48.46 23.41 -1.24
N GLU A 12 49.51 24.06 -1.70
CA GLU A 12 49.51 25.41 -2.31
C GLU A 12 48.75 25.43 -3.66
N VAL A 13 48.88 24.40 -4.49
CA VAL A 13 48.17 24.28 -5.78
C VAL A 13 46.69 24.01 -5.57
N PHE A 14 46.36 23.24 -4.53
CA PHE A 14 44.96 22.97 -4.17
C PHE A 14 44.26 24.23 -3.63
N MET A 15 44.93 24.97 -2.75
CA MET A 15 44.40 26.23 -2.20
C MET A 15 44.21 27.30 -3.28
N LYS A 16 45.14 27.44 -4.24
CA LYS A 16 44.96 28.40 -5.38
C LYS A 16 43.77 28.05 -6.28
N LYS A 17 43.52 26.75 -6.53
CA LYS A 17 42.33 26.32 -7.28
C LYS A 17 41.01 26.53 -6.51
N VAL A 18 40.98 26.32 -5.20
CA VAL A 18 39.84 26.59 -4.35
C VAL A 18 39.53 28.08 -4.23
N LEU A 19 40.56 28.95 -4.12
CA LEU A 19 40.39 30.41 -4.12
C LEU A 19 39.90 30.93 -5.47
N MET A 20 40.35 30.37 -6.58
CA MET A 20 39.81 30.76 -7.91
C MET A 20 38.36 30.32 -8.13
N LEU A 21 37.94 29.17 -7.56
CA LEU A 21 36.56 28.75 -7.62
C LEU A 21 35.66 29.64 -6.76
N LEU A 22 36.10 30.05 -5.57
CA LEU A 22 35.37 31.00 -4.72
C LEU A 22 35.29 32.41 -5.28
N ALA A 23 36.32 32.87 -5.99
CA ALA A 23 36.29 34.16 -6.67
C ALA A 23 35.40 34.17 -7.93
N ALA A 24 35.23 33.03 -8.62
CA ALA A 24 34.32 32.90 -9.75
C ALA A 24 32.84 32.85 -9.33
N VAL A 25 32.56 32.38 -8.12
CA VAL A 25 31.18 32.33 -7.56
C VAL A 25 30.74 33.73 -7.08
N SER A 26 31.66 34.62 -6.72
CA SER A 26 31.31 35.97 -6.25
C SER A 26 31.07 37.01 -7.35
N LEU A 27 31.31 36.69 -8.65
CA LEU A 27 31.05 37.58 -9.79
C LEU A 27 29.80 37.25 -10.60
N LEU A 28 29.11 36.17 -10.28
CA LEU A 28 27.74 35.90 -10.73
C LEU A 28 26.78 36.51 -9.70
N SER A 29 26.63 37.84 -9.72
CA SER A 29 25.44 38.47 -9.19
C SER A 29 24.27 38.06 -10.11
N TRP A 30 23.77 36.82 -9.90
CA TRP A 30 22.46 36.46 -10.41
C TRP A 30 21.49 37.42 -9.73
N SER A 31 20.92 38.32 -10.49
CA SER A 31 19.73 39.03 -10.08
C SER A 31 18.66 37.96 -9.91
N VAL A 32 18.58 37.37 -8.71
CA VAL A 32 17.44 36.54 -8.31
C VAL A 32 16.28 37.51 -8.25
N SER A 33 15.54 37.63 -9.36
CA SER A 33 14.28 38.33 -9.33
C SER A 33 13.44 37.67 -8.20
N PRO A 34 12.90 38.46 -7.27
CA PRO A 34 12.08 37.89 -6.22
C PRO A 34 10.95 37.11 -6.90
N CYS A 35 10.89 35.80 -6.65
CA CYS A 35 9.81 34.94 -7.13
C CYS A 35 8.49 35.60 -6.73
N SER A 36 7.60 35.80 -7.67
CA SER A 36 6.32 36.44 -7.38
C SER A 36 5.53 35.52 -6.38
N ALA A 37 4.70 36.14 -5.54
CA ALA A 37 3.87 35.38 -4.60
C ALA A 37 2.95 34.37 -5.33
N LYS A 38 2.65 34.59 -6.60
CA LYS A 38 1.91 33.68 -7.46
C LYS A 38 2.80 32.50 -7.87
N GLU A 39 4.03 32.72 -8.34
CA GLU A 39 4.99 31.67 -8.70
C GLU A 39 5.34 30.80 -7.50
N SER A 40 5.52 31.39 -6.29
CA SER A 40 5.78 30.62 -5.08
C SER A 40 4.59 29.74 -4.69
N LYS A 41 3.34 30.20 -4.88
CA LYS A 41 2.13 29.40 -4.64
C LYS A 41 1.98 28.29 -5.67
N ASP A 42 2.28 28.55 -6.93
CA ASP A 42 2.23 27.54 -7.99
C ASP A 42 3.30 26.47 -7.79
N LEU A 43 4.51 26.84 -7.36
CA LEU A 43 5.57 25.91 -6.98
C LEU A 43 5.16 25.10 -5.75
N ALA A 44 4.65 25.74 -4.69
CA ALA A 44 4.19 25.04 -3.51
C ALA A 44 3.08 24.02 -3.85
N LYS A 45 2.14 24.38 -4.72
CA LYS A 45 1.10 23.47 -5.21
C LYS A 45 1.69 22.30 -6.02
N THR A 46 2.69 22.59 -6.86
CA THR A 46 3.37 21.56 -7.66
C THR A 46 4.12 20.57 -6.77
N TYR A 47 4.83 21.07 -5.74
CA TYR A 47 5.58 20.20 -4.83
C TYR A 47 4.71 19.50 -3.79
N SER A 48 3.53 20.02 -3.48
CA SER A 48 2.62 19.41 -2.49
C SER A 48 2.18 17.99 -2.84
N GLN A 49 2.09 17.69 -4.13
CA GLN A 49 1.75 16.34 -4.58
C GLN A 49 2.80 15.27 -4.25
N TRP A 50 4.03 15.71 -3.92
CA TRP A 50 5.18 14.85 -3.59
C TRP A 50 5.40 14.68 -2.10
N LEU A 51 4.61 15.38 -1.27
CA LEU A 51 4.72 15.34 0.18
C LEU A 51 3.59 14.48 0.75
N PRO A 52 3.80 13.89 1.95
CA PRO A 52 2.72 13.25 2.69
C PRO A 52 1.54 14.21 2.84
N LYS A 53 0.33 13.71 2.68
CA LYS A 53 -0.88 14.50 2.80
C LYS A 53 -1.37 14.59 4.24
N TYR A 54 -1.10 13.57 5.03
CA TYR A 54 -1.58 13.47 6.40
C TYR A 54 -0.44 13.23 7.38
N GLU A 55 -0.63 13.74 8.59
CA GLU A 55 0.04 13.28 9.79
C GLU A 55 -0.78 12.11 10.36
N TYR A 56 -0.09 11.04 10.76
CA TYR A 56 -0.70 9.83 11.32
C TYR A 56 -0.27 9.66 12.77
N LYS A 57 -1.24 9.62 13.67
CA LYS A 57 -0.99 9.35 15.08
C LYS A 57 -1.64 8.02 15.46
N LEU A 58 -0.82 7.04 15.83
CA LEU A 58 -1.29 5.78 16.36
C LEU A 58 -2.17 6.02 17.59
N LYS A 59 -3.36 5.46 17.59
CA LYS A 59 -4.33 5.53 18.68
C LYS A 59 -4.27 4.28 19.55
N ASP A 60 -4.42 3.13 18.91
CA ASP A 60 -4.36 1.80 19.53
C ASP A 60 -4.24 0.72 18.46
N ALA A 61 -4.16 -0.53 18.91
CA ALA A 61 -4.26 -1.71 18.06
C ALA A 61 -5.30 -2.68 18.64
N ILE A 62 -5.97 -3.41 17.76
CA ILE A 62 -6.97 -4.43 18.10
C ILE A 62 -6.50 -5.76 17.54
N GLU A 63 -6.38 -6.79 18.39
CA GLU A 63 -6.10 -8.14 17.93
C GLU A 63 -7.31 -8.74 17.20
N VAL A 64 -7.07 -9.39 16.06
CA VAL A 64 -8.08 -10.02 15.21
C VAL A 64 -7.63 -11.40 14.76
N LYS A 65 -8.54 -12.21 14.18
CA LYS A 65 -8.22 -13.55 13.68
C LYS A 65 -7.66 -13.58 12.26
N GLY A 66 -7.99 -12.57 11.45
CA GLY A 66 -7.59 -12.54 10.05
C GLY A 66 -6.24 -11.86 9.85
N ARG A 67 -5.55 -12.23 8.76
CA ARG A 67 -4.20 -11.78 8.48
C ARG A 67 -4.01 -11.11 7.11
N GLN A 68 -5.06 -10.92 6.30
CA GLN A 68 -4.87 -10.45 4.91
C GLN A 68 -5.44 -9.06 4.67
N GLY A 69 -6.67 -8.78 5.01
CA GLY A 69 -7.31 -7.52 4.66
C GLY A 69 -8.21 -6.97 5.72
N ILE A 70 -8.45 -5.66 5.64
CA ILE A 70 -9.32 -4.91 6.54
C ILE A 70 -10.22 -3.97 5.76
N ALA A 71 -11.52 -3.99 6.04
CA ALA A 71 -12.49 -3.03 5.53
C ALA A 71 -13.40 -2.50 6.63
N SER A 72 -14.02 -1.33 6.41
CA SER A 72 -15.00 -0.76 7.34
C SER A 72 -16.17 -0.11 6.59
N ASP A 73 -17.39 -0.42 7.04
CA ASP A 73 -18.61 0.27 6.60
C ASP A 73 -19.03 1.41 7.55
N GLY A 74 -18.19 1.71 8.55
CA GLY A 74 -18.46 2.68 9.60
C GLY A 74 -19.19 2.13 10.82
N GLU A 75 -19.87 0.97 10.71
CA GLU A 75 -20.50 0.27 11.83
C GLU A 75 -19.68 -0.92 12.30
N PHE A 76 -19.08 -1.65 11.35
CA PHE A 76 -18.34 -2.88 11.59
C PHE A 76 -16.98 -2.83 10.93
N TYR A 77 -16.07 -3.68 11.41
CA TYR A 77 -14.85 -4.05 10.74
C TYR A 77 -15.02 -5.43 10.10
N TYR A 78 -14.51 -5.57 8.89
CA TYR A 78 -14.44 -6.82 8.14
C TYR A 78 -12.99 -7.17 7.95
N VAL A 79 -12.61 -8.39 8.30
CA VAL A 79 -11.21 -8.84 8.22
C VAL A 79 -11.17 -10.13 7.41
N SER A 80 -10.27 -10.23 6.44
CA SER A 80 -9.99 -11.47 5.74
C SER A 80 -8.81 -12.21 6.34
N ASN A 81 -8.89 -13.52 6.25
CA ASN A 81 -7.77 -14.43 6.35
C ASN A 81 -7.63 -15.11 4.98
N SER A 82 -6.53 -15.76 4.69
CA SER A 82 -6.34 -16.50 3.44
C SER A 82 -7.49 -17.44 3.09
N LYS A 83 -8.24 -17.93 4.09
CA LYS A 83 -9.35 -18.91 3.90
C LYS A 83 -10.58 -18.63 4.79
N ALA A 84 -10.74 -17.41 5.28
CA ALA A 84 -11.88 -17.06 6.13
C ALA A 84 -12.23 -15.58 6.02
N LEU A 85 -13.46 -15.23 6.41
CA LEU A 85 -13.94 -13.86 6.56
C LEU A 85 -14.49 -13.67 7.97
N TYR A 86 -14.17 -12.55 8.60
CA TYR A 86 -14.58 -12.20 9.94
C TYR A 86 -15.25 -10.83 9.98
N LYS A 87 -16.22 -10.68 10.89
CA LYS A 87 -16.89 -9.41 11.16
C LYS A 87 -16.77 -9.08 12.63
N TYR A 88 -16.31 -7.87 12.93
CA TYR A 88 -16.11 -7.35 14.27
C TYR A 88 -16.92 -6.08 14.51
N ASP A 89 -17.29 -5.84 15.77
CA ASP A 89 -17.73 -4.50 16.17
C ASP A 89 -16.52 -3.56 16.35
N LYS A 90 -16.80 -2.29 16.62
CA LYS A 90 -15.77 -1.26 16.78
C LYS A 90 -14.88 -1.44 18.03
N THR A 91 -15.24 -2.32 18.92
CA THR A 91 -14.44 -2.66 20.13
C THR A 91 -13.48 -3.82 19.87
N GLY A 92 -13.54 -4.47 18.70
CA GLY A 92 -12.76 -5.66 18.38
C GLY A 92 -13.45 -6.98 18.79
N LYS A 93 -14.73 -6.93 19.19
CA LYS A 93 -15.48 -8.16 19.49
C LYS A 93 -15.93 -8.83 18.21
N LEU A 94 -15.60 -10.12 18.03
CA LEU A 94 -16.05 -10.93 16.93
C LEU A 94 -17.59 -11.09 16.95
N ILE A 95 -18.25 -10.73 15.84
CA ILE A 95 -19.71 -10.79 15.66
C ILE A 95 -20.11 -11.96 14.78
N ALA A 96 -19.36 -12.25 13.72
CA ALA A 96 -19.64 -13.35 12.79
C ALA A 96 -18.35 -13.81 12.11
N SER A 97 -18.34 -15.06 11.65
CA SER A 97 -17.28 -15.63 10.83
C SER A 97 -17.85 -16.48 9.69
N ASN A 98 -17.09 -16.59 8.62
CA ASN A 98 -17.26 -17.55 7.54
C ASN A 98 -15.92 -18.26 7.32
N GLU A 99 -15.80 -19.47 7.82
CA GLU A 99 -14.59 -20.31 7.72
C GLU A 99 -14.55 -21.12 6.41
N ASN A 100 -15.56 -20.97 5.54
CA ASN A 100 -15.61 -21.60 4.22
C ASN A 100 -16.06 -20.59 3.16
N PRO A 101 -15.30 -19.49 2.93
CA PRO A 101 -15.70 -18.39 2.05
C PRO A 101 -15.75 -18.80 0.59
N PHE A 102 -15.06 -19.86 0.17
CA PHE A 102 -14.99 -20.31 -1.22
C PHE A 102 -16.19 -21.14 -1.67
N GLU A 103 -17.12 -21.45 -0.76
CA GLU A 103 -18.33 -22.15 -1.12
C GLU A 103 -19.14 -21.39 -2.17
N GLY A 104 -19.36 -22.01 -3.33
CA GLY A 104 -20.09 -21.43 -4.46
C GLY A 104 -19.20 -20.67 -5.46
N TYR A 105 -17.91 -20.58 -5.26
CA TYR A 105 -17.00 -19.98 -6.25
C TYR A 105 -16.95 -20.80 -7.53
N ALA A 106 -16.91 -20.10 -8.67
CA ALA A 106 -16.84 -20.75 -9.98
C ALA A 106 -15.48 -21.42 -10.25
N ILE A 107 -14.41 -20.83 -9.69
CA ILE A 107 -13.04 -21.34 -9.79
C ILE A 107 -12.56 -21.66 -8.37
N PRO A 108 -12.02 -22.87 -8.11
CA PRO A 108 -11.43 -23.19 -6.82
C PRO A 108 -10.35 -22.18 -6.45
N SER A 109 -10.37 -21.71 -5.21
CA SER A 109 -9.38 -20.79 -4.67
C SER A 109 -8.83 -21.32 -3.34
N ASN A 110 -7.64 -20.90 -2.99
CA ASN A 110 -7.01 -21.24 -1.72
C ASN A 110 -6.54 -20.02 -0.94
N HIS A 111 -6.67 -18.82 -1.53
CA HIS A 111 -6.16 -17.58 -0.97
C HIS A 111 -7.14 -16.41 -1.21
N ILE A 112 -7.33 -15.62 -0.16
CA ILE A 112 -7.98 -14.32 -0.16
C ILE A 112 -6.93 -13.31 0.29
N GLY A 113 -6.78 -12.20 -0.45
CA GLY A 113 -5.97 -11.06 -0.07
C GLY A 113 -6.78 -9.98 0.66
N ASP A 114 -6.46 -8.71 0.40
CA ASP A 114 -7.19 -7.56 0.96
C ASP A 114 -8.62 -7.46 0.39
N ILE A 115 -9.48 -6.78 1.13
CA ILE A 115 -10.92 -6.68 0.85
C ILE A 115 -11.39 -5.23 0.99
N ASP A 116 -12.51 -4.89 0.35
CA ASP A 116 -13.24 -3.65 0.62
C ASP A 116 -14.73 -3.92 0.81
N VAL A 117 -15.43 -3.00 1.47
CA VAL A 117 -16.88 -3.06 1.69
C VAL A 117 -17.58 -1.85 1.13
N PHE A 118 -18.59 -2.08 0.28
CA PHE A 118 -19.39 -1.04 -0.34
C PHE A 118 -20.84 -1.47 -0.52
N ASN A 119 -21.78 -0.62 -0.13
CA ASN A 119 -23.23 -0.85 -0.26
C ASN A 119 -23.71 -2.21 0.29
N GLY A 120 -23.18 -2.64 1.43
CA GLY A 120 -23.54 -3.90 2.07
C GLY A 120 -22.97 -5.15 1.39
N GLU A 121 -21.99 -4.98 0.52
CA GLU A 121 -21.26 -6.05 -0.15
C GLU A 121 -19.77 -5.95 0.14
N ILE A 122 -19.15 -7.12 0.38
CA ILE A 122 -17.68 -7.24 0.54
C ILE A 122 -17.11 -7.68 -0.80
N PHE A 123 -16.18 -6.89 -1.31
CA PHE A 123 -15.38 -7.22 -2.49
C PHE A 123 -14.15 -7.98 -2.02
N VAL A 124 -13.97 -9.18 -2.53
CA VAL A 124 -12.94 -10.12 -2.10
C VAL A 124 -12.05 -10.46 -3.29
N SER A 125 -10.78 -10.14 -3.19
CA SER A 125 -9.76 -10.66 -4.11
C SER A 125 -9.49 -12.13 -3.76
N ALA A 126 -9.57 -13.03 -4.73
CA ALA A 126 -9.36 -14.46 -4.51
C ALA A 126 -8.59 -15.10 -5.67
N GLU A 127 -7.78 -16.08 -5.34
CA GLU A 127 -6.93 -16.80 -6.30
C GLU A 127 -6.45 -18.15 -5.78
N ASN A 128 -5.70 -18.86 -6.59
CA ASN A 128 -4.80 -19.92 -6.15
C ASN A 128 -3.39 -19.34 -6.00
N PHE A 129 -2.88 -19.31 -4.77
CA PHE A 129 -1.54 -18.82 -4.47
C PHE A 129 -0.68 -19.93 -3.84
N MET A 130 0.57 -20.06 -4.32
CA MET A 130 1.55 -21.01 -3.81
C MET A 130 2.97 -20.57 -4.15
N ASP A 131 3.83 -20.47 -3.14
CA ASP A 131 5.26 -20.16 -3.29
C ASP A 131 5.56 -18.93 -4.18
N GLY A 132 4.84 -17.83 -3.94
CA GLY A 132 5.01 -16.58 -4.68
C GLY A 132 4.34 -16.54 -6.04
N VAL A 133 3.56 -17.56 -6.41
CA VAL A 133 2.86 -17.63 -7.69
C VAL A 133 1.36 -17.61 -7.48
N GLY A 134 0.69 -16.55 -8.00
CA GLY A 134 -0.76 -16.44 -8.09
C GLY A 134 -1.27 -16.93 -9.44
N LYS A 135 -2.49 -17.43 -9.49
CA LYS A 135 -3.23 -17.81 -10.71
C LYS A 135 -4.72 -17.94 -10.42
N ASP A 136 -5.50 -18.08 -11.50
CA ASP A 136 -6.94 -18.30 -11.41
C ASP A 136 -7.65 -17.17 -10.62
N ILE A 137 -7.25 -15.91 -10.88
CA ILE A 137 -7.79 -14.73 -10.23
C ILE A 137 -9.29 -14.65 -10.44
N GLN A 138 -10.00 -14.40 -9.34
CA GLN A 138 -11.42 -14.04 -9.40
C GLN A 138 -11.74 -13.01 -8.31
N ILE A 139 -12.77 -12.23 -8.57
CA ILE A 139 -13.32 -11.29 -7.61
C ILE A 139 -14.65 -11.86 -7.15
N ALA A 140 -14.76 -12.13 -5.87
CA ALA A 140 -15.98 -12.62 -5.27
C ALA A 140 -16.68 -11.51 -4.49
N ILE A 141 -17.99 -11.46 -4.60
CA ILE A 141 -18.83 -10.53 -3.85
C ILE A 141 -19.56 -11.32 -2.78
N HIS A 142 -19.34 -10.92 -1.53
CA HIS A 142 -20.00 -11.50 -0.36
C HIS A 142 -21.00 -10.50 0.23
N ASP A 143 -22.01 -11.02 0.90
CA ASP A 143 -22.97 -10.23 1.66
C ASP A 143 -22.34 -9.79 2.99
N ALA A 144 -22.29 -8.48 3.26
CA ALA A 144 -21.63 -7.93 4.44
C ALA A 144 -22.34 -8.25 5.77
N LYS A 145 -23.61 -8.67 5.73
CA LYS A 145 -24.35 -9.07 6.92
C LYS A 145 -24.08 -10.53 7.30
N THR A 146 -24.04 -11.41 6.30
CA THR A 146 -23.95 -12.86 6.50
C THR A 146 -22.58 -13.46 6.19
N LEU A 147 -21.69 -12.70 5.57
CA LEU A 147 -20.38 -13.08 5.03
C LEU A 147 -20.45 -14.19 3.96
N LYS A 148 -21.64 -14.50 3.44
CA LYS A 148 -21.84 -15.57 2.45
C LYS A 148 -21.59 -15.03 1.04
N PHE A 149 -21.07 -15.90 0.18
CA PHE A 149 -20.92 -15.62 -1.25
C PHE A 149 -22.25 -15.28 -1.91
N LYS A 150 -22.25 -14.30 -2.80
CA LYS A 150 -23.42 -13.87 -3.59
C LYS A 150 -23.22 -14.10 -5.07
N ARG A 151 -22.09 -13.64 -5.61
CA ARG A 151 -21.80 -13.68 -7.03
C ARG A 151 -20.32 -13.44 -7.31
N THR A 152 -19.88 -13.81 -8.49
CA THR A 152 -18.54 -13.46 -9.01
C THR A 152 -18.62 -12.10 -9.72
N PHE A 153 -17.61 -11.27 -9.53
CA PHE A 153 -17.33 -10.10 -10.34
C PHE A 153 -16.33 -10.52 -11.43
N LYS A 154 -16.56 -10.11 -12.66
CA LYS A 154 -15.77 -10.61 -13.78
C LYS A 154 -14.32 -10.11 -13.74
N PHE A 155 -13.36 -11.02 -13.76
CA PHE A 155 -11.96 -10.75 -14.01
C PHE A 155 -11.65 -10.89 -15.52
N GLU A 156 -10.75 -10.03 -16.04
CA GLU A 156 -10.34 -10.00 -17.44
C GLU A 156 -8.87 -10.41 -17.59
N PRO A 157 -8.58 -11.62 -18.04
CA PRO A 157 -7.20 -12.12 -18.19
C PRO A 157 -6.33 -11.28 -19.12
N SER A 158 -6.92 -10.59 -20.11
CA SER A 158 -6.17 -9.74 -21.04
C SER A 158 -5.61 -8.46 -20.37
N SER A 159 -5.98 -8.18 -19.10
CA SER A 159 -5.37 -7.14 -18.29
C SER A 159 -3.87 -7.37 -18.08
N GLY A 160 -3.45 -8.64 -18.12
CA GLY A 160 -2.09 -9.07 -17.80
C GLY A 160 -1.78 -9.06 -16.30
N GLN A 161 -2.82 -9.02 -15.44
CA GLN A 161 -2.65 -9.23 -14.00
C GLN A 161 -2.46 -10.72 -13.74
N GLU A 162 -1.40 -11.07 -13.00
CA GLU A 162 -0.97 -12.46 -12.77
C GLU A 162 -1.32 -12.95 -11.36
N GLU A 163 -1.53 -12.00 -10.41
CA GLU A 163 -1.83 -12.26 -9.01
C GLU A 163 -2.69 -11.11 -8.47
N VAL A 164 -3.43 -11.32 -7.38
CA VAL A 164 -4.26 -10.28 -6.76
C VAL A 164 -4.10 -10.25 -5.25
N SER A 165 -3.28 -9.34 -4.74
CA SER A 165 -3.11 -9.11 -3.30
C SER A 165 -4.21 -8.23 -2.70
N GLY A 166 -4.73 -7.26 -3.44
CA GLY A 166 -5.71 -6.32 -2.88
C GLY A 166 -6.72 -5.78 -3.88
N ILE A 167 -7.83 -5.30 -3.33
CA ILE A 167 -8.98 -4.75 -4.07
C ILE A 167 -9.64 -3.62 -3.29
N CYS A 168 -10.05 -2.56 -3.99
CA CYS A 168 -10.91 -1.53 -3.40
C CYS A 168 -11.91 -0.96 -4.40
N VAL A 169 -12.93 -0.27 -3.89
CA VAL A 169 -13.95 0.45 -4.66
C VAL A 169 -13.65 1.95 -4.60
N ASP A 170 -13.40 2.55 -5.75
CA ASP A 170 -13.46 4.01 -5.93
C ASP A 170 -14.94 4.40 -5.98
N ARG A 171 -15.41 4.96 -4.89
CA ARG A 171 -16.82 5.31 -4.68
C ARG A 171 -17.25 6.52 -5.49
N ASP A 172 -16.28 7.38 -5.87
CA ASP A 172 -16.54 8.61 -6.61
C ASP A 172 -16.70 8.35 -8.11
N LYS A 173 -15.79 7.55 -8.68
CA LYS A 173 -15.79 7.20 -10.10
C LYS A 173 -16.56 5.91 -10.41
N ARG A 174 -17.01 5.19 -9.39
CA ARG A 174 -17.65 3.89 -9.51
C ARG A 174 -16.79 2.89 -10.26
N THR A 175 -15.54 2.77 -9.83
CA THR A 175 -14.59 1.80 -10.35
C THR A 175 -14.05 0.89 -9.23
N VAL A 176 -13.47 -0.22 -9.63
CA VAL A 176 -12.79 -1.17 -8.75
C VAL A 176 -11.33 -1.18 -9.13
N TRP A 177 -10.47 -1.03 -8.15
CA TRP A 177 -9.03 -1.08 -8.32
C TRP A 177 -8.48 -2.34 -7.68
N MET A 178 -7.50 -2.95 -8.35
CA MET A 178 -6.76 -4.11 -7.85
C MET A 178 -5.26 -3.85 -7.92
N CYS A 179 -4.53 -4.45 -7.00
CA CYS A 179 -3.07 -4.50 -6.99
C CYS A 179 -2.57 -5.95 -7.02
N SER A 180 -1.28 -6.10 -7.18
CA SER A 180 -0.58 -7.37 -7.17
C SER A 180 0.66 -7.28 -6.29
N TRP A 181 0.89 -8.31 -5.48
CA TRP A 181 2.08 -8.47 -4.67
C TRP A 181 3.30 -8.88 -5.49
N VAL A 182 3.10 -9.76 -6.48
CA VAL A 182 4.18 -10.30 -7.32
C VAL A 182 4.77 -9.20 -8.19
N GLY A 183 6.08 -9.04 -8.10
CA GLY A 183 6.89 -8.03 -8.76
C GLY A 183 6.87 -8.06 -10.29
N GLU A 184 7.93 -8.04 -10.92
CA GLU A 184 8.39 -7.85 -12.31
C GLU A 184 7.37 -7.33 -13.34
N ASN A 185 6.21 -7.95 -13.52
CA ASN A 185 5.20 -7.53 -14.50
C ASN A 185 3.93 -6.99 -13.82
N SER A 186 3.24 -7.82 -13.06
CA SER A 186 1.93 -7.52 -12.50
C SER A 186 1.98 -6.47 -11.38
N GLY A 187 2.92 -6.55 -10.47
CA GLY A 187 3.07 -5.64 -9.34
C GLY A 187 3.51 -4.20 -9.70
N ARG A 188 3.80 -3.93 -10.99
CA ARG A 188 4.10 -2.56 -11.48
C ARG A 188 2.87 -1.72 -11.74
N TYR A 189 1.68 -2.32 -11.67
CA TYR A 189 0.44 -1.70 -12.13
C TYR A 189 -0.66 -1.78 -11.07
N LEU A 190 -1.55 -0.79 -11.09
CA LEU A 190 -2.89 -0.91 -10.58
C LEU A 190 -3.85 -1.14 -11.74
N TYR A 191 -4.87 -1.96 -11.53
CA TYR A 191 -5.83 -2.40 -12.54
C TYR A 191 -7.21 -1.83 -12.24
N GLU A 192 -7.81 -1.13 -13.20
CA GLU A 192 -9.10 -0.46 -13.05
C GLU A 192 -10.20 -1.18 -13.82
N TYR A 193 -11.32 -1.41 -13.13
CA TYR A 193 -12.52 -2.05 -13.66
C TYR A 193 -13.73 -1.17 -13.37
N SER A 194 -14.74 -1.25 -14.25
CA SER A 194 -16.05 -0.63 -13.98
C SER A 194 -16.77 -1.39 -12.86
N LEU A 195 -17.19 -0.69 -11.81
CA LEU A 195 -17.99 -1.27 -10.73
C LEU A 195 -19.35 -1.79 -11.23
N ASP A 196 -19.96 -1.08 -12.18
CA ASP A 196 -21.32 -1.37 -12.66
C ASP A 196 -21.38 -2.56 -13.62
N THR A 197 -20.33 -2.72 -14.45
CA THR A 197 -20.34 -3.71 -15.54
C THR A 197 -19.32 -4.84 -15.35
N GLY A 198 -18.38 -4.68 -14.43
CA GLY A 198 -17.23 -5.60 -14.28
C GLY A 198 -16.25 -5.54 -15.45
N LYS A 199 -16.40 -4.58 -16.36
CA LYS A 199 -15.51 -4.48 -17.52
C LYS A 199 -14.17 -3.91 -17.11
N TYR A 200 -13.08 -4.55 -17.57
CA TYR A 200 -11.74 -4.01 -17.49
C TYR A 200 -11.64 -2.68 -18.25
N LEU A 201 -11.09 -1.67 -17.64
CA LEU A 201 -10.93 -0.33 -18.22
C LEU A 201 -9.49 -0.07 -18.65
N ARG A 202 -8.53 -0.25 -17.74
CA ARG A 202 -7.11 0.01 -17.99
C ARG A 202 -6.24 -0.50 -16.85
N LYS A 203 -4.92 -0.45 -17.08
CA LYS A 203 -3.91 -0.52 -16.02
C LYS A 203 -3.10 0.76 -16.00
N VAL A 204 -2.61 1.13 -14.80
CA VAL A 204 -1.84 2.34 -14.54
C VAL A 204 -0.48 1.94 -13.99
N HIS A 205 0.60 2.30 -14.70
CA HIS A 205 1.96 2.03 -14.27
C HIS A 205 2.35 2.92 -13.09
N LEU A 206 2.88 2.33 -12.04
CA LEU A 206 3.34 3.03 -10.84
C LEU A 206 4.79 3.53 -11.01
N PHE A 207 5.08 4.74 -10.56
CA PHE A 207 6.41 5.30 -10.60
C PHE A 207 6.70 6.21 -9.38
N PRO A 208 7.73 5.88 -8.55
CA PRO A 208 8.44 4.59 -8.51
C PRO A 208 7.53 3.43 -8.19
N VAL A 209 7.96 2.20 -8.49
CA VAL A 209 7.18 0.98 -8.21
C VAL A 209 7.41 0.59 -6.75
N PRO A 210 6.37 0.60 -5.88
CA PRO A 210 6.47 0.00 -4.55
C PRO A 210 6.72 -1.51 -4.68
N GLN A 211 7.48 -2.07 -3.76
CA GLN A 211 7.70 -3.52 -3.73
C GLN A 211 6.67 -4.19 -2.82
N TRP A 212 6.27 -5.39 -3.16
CA TRP A 212 5.44 -6.26 -2.32
C TRP A 212 4.14 -5.56 -1.83
N VAL A 213 3.35 -5.02 -2.78
CA VAL A 213 2.09 -4.33 -2.46
C VAL A 213 1.06 -5.34 -1.96
N GLN A 214 0.55 -5.15 -0.74
CA GLN A 214 -0.38 -6.07 -0.08
C GLN A 214 -1.83 -5.59 -0.17
N GLY A 215 -2.09 -4.31 0.04
CA GLY A 215 -3.43 -3.74 0.06
C GLY A 215 -3.56 -2.48 -0.77
N VAL A 216 -4.79 -2.17 -1.17
CA VAL A 216 -5.13 -0.93 -1.86
C VAL A 216 -6.45 -0.37 -1.35
N PHE A 217 -6.53 0.95 -1.14
CA PHE A 217 -7.75 1.62 -0.71
C PHE A 217 -7.92 2.99 -1.36
N TYR A 218 -9.16 3.33 -1.73
CA TYR A 218 -9.50 4.64 -2.27
C TYR A 218 -9.98 5.59 -1.17
N TYR A 219 -9.35 6.77 -1.06
CA TYR A 219 -9.76 7.77 -0.10
C TYR A 219 -9.53 9.20 -0.62
N LYS A 220 -10.61 9.99 -0.64
CA LYS A 220 -10.60 11.44 -0.99
C LYS A 220 -9.79 11.76 -2.25
N GLY A 221 -10.04 11.06 -3.34
CA GLY A 221 -9.46 11.33 -4.66
C GLY A 221 -8.09 10.72 -4.91
N ALA A 222 -7.57 9.88 -4.02
CA ALA A 222 -6.31 9.17 -4.18
C ALA A 222 -6.44 7.69 -3.79
N LEU A 223 -5.57 6.86 -4.33
CA LEU A 223 -5.36 5.49 -3.86
C LEU A 223 -4.22 5.47 -2.86
N TYR A 224 -4.36 4.65 -1.85
CA TYR A 224 -3.34 4.34 -0.86
C TYR A 224 -3.03 2.86 -0.94
N VAL A 225 -1.76 2.51 -0.89
CA VAL A 225 -1.30 1.12 -0.88
C VAL A 225 -0.39 0.87 0.30
N THR A 226 -0.49 -0.33 0.85
CA THR A 226 0.50 -0.87 1.78
C THR A 226 1.54 -1.64 0.99
N ALA A 227 2.79 -1.57 1.40
CA ALA A 227 3.89 -2.31 0.80
C ALA A 227 4.74 -2.94 1.91
N ASP A 228 4.96 -4.24 1.80
CA ASP A 228 5.82 -5.05 2.67
C ASP A 228 7.29 -4.94 2.18
N ASP A 229 7.74 -3.68 2.07
CA ASP A 229 9.01 -3.30 1.47
C ASP A 229 10.10 -2.99 2.51
N GLY A 230 9.80 -3.16 3.79
CA GLY A 230 10.73 -3.15 4.89
C GLY A 230 11.43 -4.51 5.04
N GLU A 231 12.61 -4.51 5.64
CA GLU A 231 13.33 -5.74 5.96
C GLU A 231 13.39 -5.92 7.48
N ALA A 232 12.54 -6.79 7.99
CA ALA A 232 12.37 -7.01 9.44
C ALA A 232 13.67 -7.47 10.13
N ASP A 233 14.53 -8.22 9.44
CA ASP A 233 15.82 -8.65 9.96
C ASP A 233 16.81 -7.47 10.16
N PHE A 234 16.58 -6.34 9.47
CA PHE A 234 17.39 -5.11 9.59
C PHE A 234 16.65 -3.98 10.32
N ASP A 235 15.48 -4.25 10.91
CA ASP A 235 14.65 -3.29 11.62
C ASP A 235 14.17 -2.13 10.71
N GLU A 236 13.97 -2.39 9.43
CA GLU A 236 13.40 -1.46 8.46
C GLU A 236 11.88 -1.50 8.50
N PRO A 237 11.20 -0.34 8.47
CA PRO A 237 9.74 -0.29 8.49
C PRO A 237 9.13 -0.51 7.12
N ASP A 238 7.95 -1.10 7.10
CA ASP A 238 7.06 -1.10 5.95
C ASP A 238 6.44 0.28 5.70
N HIS A 239 5.86 0.45 4.52
CA HIS A 239 5.39 1.75 4.08
C HIS A 239 3.94 1.76 3.60
N ILE A 240 3.34 2.95 3.71
CA ILE A 240 2.12 3.33 3.02
C ILE A 240 2.48 4.37 1.96
N TYR A 241 2.04 4.13 0.75
CA TYR A 241 2.20 5.06 -0.37
C TYR A 241 0.87 5.62 -0.81
N ARG A 242 0.89 6.88 -1.28
CA ARG A 242 -0.25 7.55 -1.89
C ARG A 242 -0.04 7.70 -3.39
N ILE A 243 -1.09 7.44 -4.15
CA ILE A 243 -1.08 7.41 -5.60
C ILE A 243 -2.19 8.33 -6.11
N ASN A 244 -1.82 9.42 -6.78
CA ASN A 244 -2.77 10.32 -7.41
C ASN A 244 -3.03 9.83 -8.83
N VAL A 245 -4.14 9.12 -9.02
CA VAL A 245 -4.49 8.56 -10.31
C VAL A 245 -5.24 9.59 -11.15
N SER A 246 -4.64 9.97 -12.27
CA SER A 246 -5.27 10.73 -13.36
C SER A 246 -5.85 9.77 -14.42
N ASP A 247 -6.38 10.33 -15.51
CA ASP A 247 -6.88 9.52 -16.64
C ASP A 247 -5.75 8.96 -17.53
N GLY A 248 -4.49 9.16 -17.13
CA GLY A 248 -3.30 8.63 -17.81
C GLY A 248 -3.02 7.15 -17.57
N THR A 249 -1.96 6.66 -18.21
CA THR A 249 -1.49 5.27 -18.11
C THR A 249 -0.37 5.07 -17.08
N SER A 250 0.03 6.14 -16.39
CA SER A 250 1.02 6.11 -15.32
C SER A 250 0.61 7.03 -14.18
N ALA A 251 1.03 6.71 -12.99
CA ALA A 251 0.78 7.52 -11.80
C ALA A 251 2.04 7.64 -10.94
N MET A 252 2.20 8.82 -10.34
CA MET A 252 3.26 9.07 -9.39
C MET A 252 2.89 8.50 -8.03
N VAL A 253 3.85 7.79 -7.44
CA VAL A 253 3.78 7.21 -6.11
C VAL A 253 4.55 8.09 -5.14
N THR A 254 3.91 8.47 -4.05
CA THR A 254 4.48 9.31 -3.01
C THR A 254 4.51 8.54 -1.69
N LEU A 255 5.63 8.52 -0.99
CA LEU A 255 5.70 8.00 0.36
C LEU A 255 4.77 8.81 1.26
N GLU A 256 3.80 8.14 1.84
CA GLU A 256 2.82 8.77 2.74
C GLU A 256 3.19 8.56 4.21
N LYS A 257 3.60 7.32 4.57
CA LYS A 257 3.96 6.99 5.94
C LYS A 257 4.95 5.82 5.99
N SER A 258 5.96 5.95 6.87
CA SER A 258 6.78 4.81 7.34
C SER A 258 6.23 4.34 8.69
N LEU A 259 6.01 3.04 8.84
CA LEU A 259 5.38 2.44 10.03
C LEU A 259 6.43 2.13 11.11
N THR A 260 7.08 3.17 11.63
CA THR A 260 8.18 3.02 12.61
C THR A 260 7.74 2.64 14.02
N GLU A 261 6.45 2.81 14.34
CA GLU A 261 5.86 2.54 15.66
C GLU A 261 5.33 1.10 15.83
N VAL A 262 5.23 0.34 14.74
CA VAL A 262 4.84 -1.07 14.80
C VAL A 262 6.05 -1.96 15.02
N LYS A 263 5.82 -3.17 15.52
CA LYS A 263 6.87 -4.19 15.60
C LYS A 263 7.07 -4.80 14.23
N LYS A 264 8.29 -4.73 13.73
CA LYS A 264 8.66 -5.07 12.35
C LYS A 264 8.90 -6.55 12.08
N GLN A 265 8.76 -7.42 13.10
CA GLN A 265 8.88 -8.87 12.94
C GLN A 265 7.59 -9.46 12.37
N GLY A 266 7.28 -9.12 11.13
CA GLY A 266 6.03 -9.53 10.50
C GLY A 266 5.87 -8.97 9.11
N GLU A 267 4.65 -8.78 8.71
CA GLU A 267 4.23 -8.42 7.36
C GLU A 267 3.05 -7.44 7.44
N ILE A 268 3.14 -6.32 6.73
CA ILE A 268 2.00 -5.42 6.55
C ILE A 268 1.02 -6.05 5.57
N GLU A 269 -0.27 -5.76 5.75
CA GLU A 269 -1.32 -6.34 4.93
C GLU A 269 -2.29 -5.24 4.44
N GLY A 270 -3.58 -5.52 4.36
CA GLY A 270 -4.58 -4.57 3.89
C GLY A 270 -4.75 -3.31 4.72
N LEU A 271 -5.38 -2.31 4.11
CA LEU A 271 -5.69 -1.03 4.75
C LEU A 271 -7.07 -0.52 4.34
N CYS A 272 -7.68 0.29 5.19
CA CYS A 272 -8.84 1.10 4.83
C CYS A 272 -8.93 2.37 5.67
N VAL A 273 -9.86 3.26 5.32
CA VAL A 273 -10.23 4.39 6.18
C VAL A 273 -11.68 4.20 6.63
N ASP A 274 -11.90 4.28 7.93
CA ASP A 274 -13.23 4.21 8.51
C ASP A 274 -14.07 5.42 8.09
N PRO A 275 -15.21 5.22 7.40
CA PRO A 275 -15.98 6.34 6.85
C PRO A 275 -16.69 7.20 7.89
N LYS A 276 -16.80 6.77 9.16
CA LYS A 276 -17.39 7.56 10.24
C LYS A 276 -16.38 8.37 11.04
N THR A 277 -15.18 7.82 11.23
CA THR A 277 -14.18 8.43 12.10
C THR A 277 -13.04 9.08 11.34
N ASP A 278 -12.92 8.84 10.03
CA ASP A 278 -11.77 9.21 9.20
C ASP A 278 -10.44 8.66 9.78
N GLU A 279 -10.49 7.57 10.56
CA GLU A 279 -9.30 6.87 11.06
C GLU A 279 -8.80 5.88 10.00
N MET A 280 -7.50 5.87 9.72
CA MET A 280 -6.89 4.82 8.91
C MET A 280 -6.70 3.57 9.74
N LEU A 281 -7.06 2.45 9.17
CA LEU A 281 -6.91 1.11 9.71
C LEU A 281 -5.89 0.37 8.87
N VAL A 282 -4.90 -0.23 9.50
CA VAL A 282 -3.87 -1.03 8.82
C VAL A 282 -3.79 -2.38 9.52
N LEU A 283 -3.96 -3.44 8.77
CA LEU A 283 -3.75 -4.79 9.27
C LEU A 283 -2.26 -5.13 9.20
N TYR A 284 -1.74 -5.65 10.28
CA TYR A 284 -0.35 -6.04 10.39
C TYR A 284 -0.24 -7.38 11.11
N ASN A 285 0.54 -8.28 10.55
CA ASN A 285 0.90 -9.54 11.18
C ASN A 285 2.25 -9.41 11.84
N ARG A 286 2.47 -10.14 12.92
CA ARG A 286 3.81 -10.25 13.50
C ARG A 286 4.03 -11.63 14.09
N GLY A 287 5.30 -11.96 14.24
CA GLY A 287 5.74 -13.22 14.83
C GLY A 287 6.14 -14.25 13.80
N ALA A 288 5.36 -14.47 12.75
CA ALA A 288 5.74 -15.41 11.71
C ALA A 288 6.78 -14.79 10.75
N ARG A 289 7.71 -15.62 10.34
CA ARG A 289 8.65 -15.31 9.27
C ARG A 289 8.07 -15.80 7.95
N ILE A 290 7.70 -14.86 7.10
CA ILE A 290 7.08 -15.15 5.80
C ILE A 290 8.15 -15.01 4.70
N ILE A 291 8.21 -15.97 3.79
CA ILE A 291 9.09 -15.95 2.62
C ILE A 291 8.26 -16.40 1.43
N LEU A 292 8.17 -15.58 0.39
CA LEU A 292 7.32 -15.80 -0.78
C LEU A 292 5.86 -16.12 -0.41
N GLY A 293 5.32 -15.38 0.58
CA GLY A 293 3.96 -15.56 1.08
C GLY A 293 3.73 -16.84 1.90
N MET A 294 4.80 -17.58 2.22
CA MET A 294 4.73 -18.87 2.94
C MET A 294 5.41 -18.79 4.29
N GLY A 295 4.74 -19.25 5.35
CA GLY A 295 5.31 -19.33 6.69
C GLY A 295 6.53 -20.25 6.76
N LYS A 296 7.66 -19.74 7.24
CA LYS A 296 8.95 -20.43 7.41
C LYS A 296 9.44 -20.42 8.85
N GLY A 297 8.52 -20.46 9.80
CA GLY A 297 8.81 -20.42 11.23
C GLY A 297 8.50 -19.08 11.87
N PHE A 298 9.12 -18.78 12.99
CA PHE A 298 8.85 -17.58 13.78
C PHE A 298 10.11 -16.78 14.04
N TYR A 299 9.95 -15.47 14.22
CA TYR A 299 11.00 -14.61 14.74
C TYR A 299 11.31 -14.95 16.21
N PRO A 300 12.51 -14.65 16.72
CA PRO A 300 12.88 -14.88 18.11
C PRO A 300 11.87 -14.23 19.08
N GLY A 301 11.38 -15.04 20.03
CA GLY A 301 10.40 -14.59 21.05
C GLY A 301 8.95 -14.79 20.66
N TYR A 302 8.66 -15.38 19.51
CA TYR A 302 7.33 -15.76 19.08
C TYR A 302 7.21 -17.25 18.89
N ASP A 303 6.01 -17.79 19.19
CA ASP A 303 5.60 -19.18 18.97
C ASP A 303 4.30 -19.30 18.13
N HIS A 304 3.69 -18.16 17.80
CA HIS A 304 2.50 -18.05 16.96
C HIS A 304 2.43 -16.67 16.29
N GLU A 305 1.60 -16.54 15.26
CA GLU A 305 1.28 -15.24 14.63
C GLU A 305 0.33 -14.42 15.50
N ILE A 306 0.53 -13.13 15.53
CA ILE A 306 -0.34 -12.15 16.16
C ILE A 306 -0.82 -11.20 15.09
N HIS A 307 -2.13 -11.13 14.86
CA HIS A 307 -2.75 -10.31 13.85
C HIS A 307 -3.42 -9.11 14.51
N GLU A 308 -3.06 -7.91 14.10
CA GLU A 308 -3.51 -6.67 14.73
C GLU A 308 -3.95 -5.65 13.69
N VAL A 309 -5.07 -4.97 13.96
CA VAL A 309 -5.50 -3.79 13.23
C VAL A 309 -5.03 -2.56 14.00
N TYR A 310 -4.08 -1.84 13.44
CA TYR A 310 -3.57 -0.57 13.96
C TYR A 310 -4.48 0.56 13.50
N ARG A 311 -4.95 1.39 14.45
CA ARG A 311 -5.86 2.50 14.18
C ARG A 311 -5.12 3.82 14.31
N TYR A 312 -5.14 4.63 13.24
CA TYR A 312 -4.46 5.90 13.17
C TYR A 312 -5.44 7.05 13.01
N ARG A 313 -5.31 8.07 13.86
CA ARG A 313 -5.92 9.36 13.60
C ARG A 313 -5.14 10.06 12.50
N MET A 314 -5.86 10.54 11.49
CA MET A 314 -5.31 11.30 10.38
C MET A 314 -5.58 12.79 10.56
N THR A 315 -4.57 13.62 10.35
CA THR A 315 -4.70 15.09 10.34
C THR A 315 -4.10 15.61 9.05
N GLU A 316 -4.91 16.31 8.24
CA GLU A 316 -4.43 16.84 6.96
C GLU A 316 -3.36 17.91 7.20
N LEU A 317 -2.20 17.74 6.56
CA LEU A 317 -1.08 18.67 6.63
C LEU A 317 -1.41 19.92 5.81
N LYS A 318 -1.38 21.09 6.46
CA LYS A 318 -1.51 22.36 5.77
C LYS A 318 -0.14 22.80 5.28
N LEU A 319 0.00 22.96 3.99
CA LEU A 319 1.17 23.63 3.42
C LEU A 319 1.20 25.07 3.90
N LYS A 320 2.27 25.43 4.58
CA LYS A 320 2.51 26.80 5.03
C LYS A 320 3.09 27.65 3.91
#